data_15b74ca15c3aba43bff572de25810f95
#
_entry.id   15b74ca15c3aba43bff572de25810f95
#
_cell.length_a   1.000
_cell.length_b   1.000
_cell.length_c   1.000
_cell.angle_alpha   90.00
_cell.angle_beta   90.00
_cell.angle_gamma   90.00
#
_symmetry.space_group_name_H-M   'P 1'
#
loop_
_entity.id
_entity.type
_entity.pdbx_description
1 polymer ?
#
loop_
_entity_poly.entity_id
_entity_poly.type
_entity_poly.pdbx_seq_one_letter_code
_entity_poly.pdbx_strand_id
1 'polypeptide(L)'
;AHSDPGRSVLAQRGLPQEGKAPADRKTVLAELKDQRRQYRDAMFAKVAEATGSITDLAAYLADCVNCYNCRGACPVCYCNTCVFTTDTFRHEPFQYLQWARRKGGVKMPTDTLFFHLTRMAHMSWACVGCGQCTNACPNDIPLSDLFTYVAGHTQRAFGYGAGLDVTQQPELGVYGAVVMQSSRPGGDVCVLI
;
A
#
# COMPACT_ATOMS: atom_id res chain seq x y z
N ALA A 1 16.46 24.76 -7.18
CA ALA A 1 17.09 23.44 -7.07
C ALA A 1 17.51 23.15 -5.63
N HIS A 2 17.32 21.91 -5.15
CA HIS A 2 17.60 21.52 -3.76
C HIS A 2 18.99 20.86 -3.59
N SER A 3 19.70 20.61 -4.70
CA SER A 3 21.02 19.97 -4.68
C SER A 3 22.02 20.70 -5.59
N ASP A 4 23.31 20.55 -5.33
CA ASP A 4 24.36 21.15 -6.17
C ASP A 4 24.33 20.64 -7.62
N PRO A 5 24.14 19.34 -7.89
CA PRO A 5 23.94 18.86 -9.26
C PRO A 5 22.73 19.50 -9.94
N GLY A 6 21.62 19.68 -9.24
CA GLY A 6 20.43 20.35 -9.77
C GLY A 6 20.67 21.83 -10.11
N ARG A 7 21.41 22.55 -9.25
CA ARG A 7 21.82 23.95 -9.54
C ARG A 7 22.72 24.04 -10.76
N SER A 8 23.66 23.12 -10.90
CA SER A 8 24.56 23.04 -12.06
C SER A 8 23.79 22.84 -13.37
N VAL A 9 22.80 21.93 -13.38
CA VAL A 9 21.96 21.70 -14.55
C VAL A 9 21.14 22.95 -14.94
N LEU A 10 20.57 23.65 -13.93
CA LEU A 10 19.83 24.89 -14.21
C LEU A 10 20.74 25.99 -14.78
N ALA A 11 21.96 26.14 -14.25
CA ALA A 11 22.95 27.09 -14.75
C ALA A 11 23.36 26.80 -16.19
N GLN A 12 23.63 25.54 -16.53
CA GLN A 12 23.96 25.11 -17.90
C GLN A 12 22.85 25.40 -18.91
N ARG A 13 21.59 25.39 -18.46
CA ARG A 13 20.42 25.68 -19.31
C ARG A 13 20.03 27.16 -19.32
N GLY A 14 20.78 28.03 -18.65
CA GLY A 14 20.43 29.45 -18.52
C GLY A 14 19.14 29.72 -17.75
N LEU A 15 18.68 28.77 -16.94
CA LEU A 15 17.47 28.90 -16.14
C LEU A 15 17.77 29.57 -14.78
N PRO A 16 16.82 30.33 -14.21
CA PRO A 16 17.00 30.93 -12.90
C PRO A 16 17.31 29.88 -11.85
N GLN A 17 18.38 30.03 -11.10
CA GLN A 17 18.73 29.13 -10.00
C GLN A 17 17.85 29.37 -8.77
N GLU A 18 17.49 30.63 -8.55
CA GLU A 18 16.60 31.06 -7.49
C GLU A 18 15.51 31.96 -8.06
N GLY A 19 14.28 31.65 -7.75
CA GLY A 19 13.12 32.45 -8.10
C GLY A 19 12.38 32.90 -6.86
N LYS A 20 11.91 34.15 -6.82
CA LYS A 20 11.03 34.59 -5.75
C LYS A 20 9.69 33.87 -5.88
N ALA A 21 9.30 33.15 -4.83
CA ALA A 21 7.99 32.49 -4.84
C ALA A 21 6.87 33.53 -4.98
N PRO A 22 5.82 33.25 -5.76
CA PRO A 22 4.64 34.12 -5.82
C PRO A 22 4.10 34.43 -4.43
N ALA A 23 3.60 35.65 -4.22
CA ALA A 23 3.15 36.10 -2.89
C ALA A 23 2.02 35.24 -2.32
N ASP A 24 1.13 34.76 -3.18
CA ASP A 24 -0.02 33.92 -2.86
C ASP A 24 0.29 32.42 -2.70
N ARG A 25 1.51 31.99 -3.06
CA ARG A 25 1.89 30.57 -3.05
C ARG A 25 1.61 29.89 -1.70
N LYS A 26 1.87 30.58 -0.59
CA LYS A 26 1.65 30.01 0.76
C LYS A 26 0.16 29.77 1.01
N THR A 27 -0.67 30.71 0.61
CA THR A 27 -2.12 30.62 0.77
C THR A 27 -2.68 29.48 -0.06
N VAL A 28 -2.35 29.43 -1.36
CA VAL A 28 -2.80 28.38 -2.28
C VAL A 28 -2.35 26.99 -1.79
N LEU A 29 -1.12 26.86 -1.29
CA LEU A 29 -0.64 25.58 -0.75
C LEU A 29 -1.38 25.19 0.55
N ALA A 30 -1.74 26.16 1.39
CA ALA A 30 -2.50 25.89 2.62
C ALA A 30 -3.91 25.41 2.27
N GLU A 31 -4.60 26.09 1.38
CA GLU A 31 -5.92 25.72 0.88
C GLU A 31 -5.92 24.33 0.24
N LEU A 32 -4.96 24.05 -0.64
CA LEU A 32 -4.82 22.73 -1.29
C LEU A 32 -4.57 21.60 -0.28
N LYS A 33 -3.73 21.85 0.73
CA LYS A 33 -3.49 20.90 1.81
C LYS A 33 -4.75 20.62 2.63
N ASP A 34 -5.52 21.65 2.88
CA ASP A 34 -6.75 21.52 3.66
C ASP A 34 -7.83 20.76 2.88
N GLN A 35 -8.03 21.07 1.61
CA GLN A 35 -8.92 20.31 0.72
C GLN A 35 -8.55 18.83 0.66
N ARG A 36 -7.26 18.53 0.50
CA ARG A 36 -6.77 17.13 0.48
C ARG A 36 -6.98 16.42 1.81
N ARG A 37 -6.83 17.13 2.92
CA ARG A 37 -7.08 16.59 4.25
C ARG A 37 -8.57 16.27 4.42
N GLN A 38 -9.46 17.17 4.06
CA GLN A 38 -10.91 16.95 4.12
C GLN A 38 -11.33 15.76 3.26
N TYR A 39 -10.80 15.65 2.03
CA TYR A 39 -11.06 14.49 1.17
C TYR A 39 -10.58 13.18 1.79
N ARG A 40 -9.36 13.15 2.31
CA ARG A 40 -8.80 11.98 3.00
C ARG A 40 -9.66 11.59 4.20
N ASP A 41 -10.04 12.54 5.03
CA ASP A 41 -10.79 12.26 6.26
C ASP A 41 -12.19 11.73 5.94
N ALA A 42 -12.83 12.27 4.89
CA ALA A 42 -14.10 11.74 4.38
C ALA A 42 -13.97 10.31 3.81
N MET A 43 -12.90 10.04 3.07
CA MET A 43 -12.59 8.70 2.56
C MET A 43 -12.32 7.73 3.72
N PHE A 44 -11.55 8.14 4.73
CA PHE A 44 -11.27 7.33 5.91
C PHE A 44 -12.53 6.97 6.68
N ALA A 45 -13.46 7.91 6.84
CA ALA A 45 -14.74 7.63 7.48
C ALA A 45 -15.55 6.56 6.72
N LYS A 46 -15.62 6.66 5.39
CA LYS A 46 -16.30 5.66 4.55
C LYS A 46 -15.66 4.27 4.67
N VAL A 47 -14.34 4.19 4.64
CA VAL A 47 -13.62 2.91 4.77
C VAL A 47 -13.83 2.33 6.16
N ALA A 48 -13.76 3.14 7.22
CA ALA A 48 -14.00 2.70 8.59
C ALA A 48 -15.40 2.09 8.77
N GLU A 49 -16.42 2.72 8.19
CA GLU A 49 -17.79 2.20 8.18
C GLU A 49 -17.90 0.88 7.40
N ALA A 50 -17.29 0.83 6.20
CA ALA A 50 -17.36 -0.33 5.32
C ALA A 50 -16.51 -1.53 5.77
N THR A 51 -15.62 -1.36 6.75
CA THR A 51 -14.67 -2.40 7.22
C THR A 51 -14.62 -2.52 8.74
N GLY A 52 -15.70 -2.18 9.42
CA GLY A 52 -15.79 -2.14 10.90
C GLY A 52 -15.67 -3.50 11.59
N SER A 53 -15.91 -4.59 10.86
CA SER A 53 -15.74 -5.97 11.33
C SER A 53 -15.04 -6.83 10.29
N ILE A 54 -14.62 -8.03 10.71
CA ILE A 54 -14.03 -9.02 9.79
C ILE A 54 -15.03 -9.45 8.70
N THR A 55 -16.32 -9.47 9.02
CA THR A 55 -17.38 -9.79 8.07
C THR A 55 -17.56 -8.68 7.05
N ASP A 56 -17.50 -7.42 7.49
CA ASP A 56 -17.60 -6.26 6.61
C ASP A 56 -16.38 -6.17 5.70
N LEU A 57 -15.18 -6.42 6.22
CA LEU A 57 -13.97 -6.50 5.41
C LEU A 57 -14.07 -7.63 4.36
N ALA A 58 -14.64 -8.77 4.73
CA ALA A 58 -14.87 -9.86 3.76
C ALA A 58 -15.88 -9.44 2.68
N ALA A 59 -16.93 -8.70 3.05
CA ALA A 59 -17.89 -8.15 2.10
C ALA A 59 -17.24 -7.09 1.17
N TYR A 60 -16.39 -6.22 1.72
CA TYR A 60 -15.64 -5.22 0.95
C TYR A 60 -14.73 -5.86 -0.12
N LEU A 61 -14.22 -7.05 0.15
CA LEU A 61 -13.32 -7.81 -0.73
C LEU A 61 -14.03 -8.91 -1.51
N ALA A 62 -15.38 -8.97 -1.49
CA ALA A 62 -16.15 -10.10 -2.02
C ALA A 62 -15.91 -10.39 -3.51
N ASP A 63 -15.62 -9.35 -4.30
CA ASP A 63 -15.38 -9.46 -5.74
C ASP A 63 -13.91 -9.83 -6.08
N CYS A 64 -13.07 -10.05 -5.08
CA CYS A 64 -11.67 -10.43 -5.32
C CYS A 64 -11.57 -11.87 -5.85
N VAL A 65 -10.86 -12.03 -6.95
CA VAL A 65 -10.60 -13.33 -7.61
C VAL A 65 -9.18 -13.85 -7.41
N ASN A 66 -8.43 -13.27 -6.49
CA ASN A 66 -7.02 -13.62 -6.20
C ASN A 66 -6.10 -13.61 -7.44
N CYS A 67 -6.28 -12.63 -8.34
CA CYS A 67 -5.41 -12.46 -9.50
C CYS A 67 -4.01 -11.93 -9.14
N TYR A 68 -3.81 -11.41 -7.94
CA TYR A 68 -2.57 -10.83 -7.41
C TYR A 68 -1.99 -9.63 -8.18
N ASN A 69 -2.69 -9.08 -9.18
CA ASN A 69 -2.25 -7.91 -9.94
C ASN A 69 -1.96 -6.71 -9.03
N CYS A 70 -2.78 -6.50 -8.02
CA CYS A 70 -2.58 -5.42 -7.04
C CYS A 70 -1.26 -5.58 -6.25
N ARG A 71 -0.75 -6.81 -6.07
CA ARG A 71 0.57 -7.07 -5.49
C ARG A 71 1.67 -6.71 -6.48
N GLY A 72 1.54 -7.17 -7.73
CA GLY A 72 2.54 -6.90 -8.78
C GLY A 72 2.69 -5.41 -9.09
N ALA A 73 1.61 -4.65 -9.03
CA ALA A 73 1.61 -3.20 -9.27
C ALA A 73 2.08 -2.36 -8.06
N CYS A 74 2.16 -2.95 -6.87
CA CYS A 74 2.51 -2.21 -5.67
C CYS A 74 4.04 -2.08 -5.51
N PRO A 75 4.61 -0.85 -5.50
CA PRO A 75 6.06 -0.65 -5.39
C PRO A 75 6.62 -1.07 -4.02
N VAL A 76 5.75 -1.25 -3.02
CA VAL A 76 6.14 -1.65 -1.67
C VAL A 76 6.10 -3.17 -1.48
N CYS A 77 5.43 -3.92 -2.38
CA CYS A 77 5.43 -5.38 -2.38
C CYS A 77 6.66 -5.93 -3.11
N TYR A 78 7.83 -5.79 -2.53
CA TYR A 78 9.13 -6.09 -3.15
C TYR A 78 9.66 -7.52 -2.89
N CYS A 79 8.90 -8.39 -2.26
CA CYS A 79 9.31 -9.78 -2.04
C CYS A 79 9.57 -10.50 -3.38
N ASN A 80 10.75 -11.10 -3.56
CA ASN A 80 11.08 -11.92 -4.74
C ASN A 80 10.09 -13.07 -4.88
N THR A 81 9.86 -13.79 -3.79
CA THR A 81 8.86 -14.86 -3.72
C THR A 81 7.82 -14.51 -2.67
N CYS A 82 6.58 -14.40 -3.09
CA CYS A 82 5.45 -14.19 -2.19
C CYS A 82 4.76 -15.54 -1.96
N VAL A 83 4.49 -15.88 -0.70
CA VAL A 83 3.82 -17.14 -0.34
C VAL A 83 2.52 -17.36 -1.11
N PHE A 84 1.75 -16.31 -1.37
CA PHE A 84 0.48 -16.38 -2.12
C PHE A 84 0.64 -16.66 -3.62
N THR A 85 1.85 -16.55 -4.16
CA THR A 85 2.16 -16.91 -5.56
C THR A 85 2.96 -18.22 -5.68
N THR A 86 3.11 -18.96 -4.59
CA THR A 86 3.70 -20.30 -4.54
C THR A 86 2.62 -21.37 -4.57
N ASP A 87 3.02 -22.60 -4.71
CA ASP A 87 2.11 -23.76 -4.71
C ASP A 87 1.35 -23.97 -3.38
N THR A 88 1.77 -23.28 -2.30
CA THR A 88 1.10 -23.31 -0.98
C THR A 88 -0.38 -22.91 -1.07
N PHE A 89 -0.71 -21.95 -1.91
CA PHE A 89 -2.08 -21.46 -2.12
C PHE A 89 -2.67 -21.86 -3.47
N ARG A 90 -2.02 -22.79 -4.16
CA ARG A 90 -2.53 -23.35 -5.40
C ARG A 90 -3.51 -24.47 -5.08
N HIS A 91 -4.74 -24.30 -5.51
CA HIS A 91 -5.81 -25.25 -5.27
C HIS A 91 -6.21 -25.94 -6.57
N GLU A 92 -6.60 -27.20 -6.47
CA GLU A 92 -7.11 -27.95 -7.60
C GLU A 92 -8.49 -27.43 -8.04
N PRO A 93 -8.82 -27.46 -9.35
CA PRO A 93 -10.08 -26.93 -9.87
C PRO A 93 -11.34 -27.46 -9.16
N PHE A 94 -11.32 -28.74 -8.75
CA PHE A 94 -12.45 -29.34 -8.04
C PHE A 94 -12.68 -28.74 -6.65
N GLN A 95 -11.64 -28.23 -5.98
CA GLN A 95 -11.75 -27.58 -4.68
C GLN A 95 -12.52 -26.25 -4.79
N TYR A 96 -12.23 -25.46 -5.85
CA TYR A 96 -13.00 -24.24 -6.12
C TYR A 96 -14.49 -24.55 -6.38
N LEU A 97 -14.79 -25.62 -7.13
CA LEU A 97 -16.15 -26.04 -7.38
C LEU A 97 -16.86 -26.52 -6.10
N GLN A 98 -16.17 -27.22 -5.22
CA GLN A 98 -16.73 -27.63 -3.94
C GLN A 98 -17.02 -26.42 -3.04
N TRP A 99 -16.15 -25.42 -3.02
CA TRP A 99 -16.38 -24.18 -2.28
C TRP A 99 -17.56 -23.39 -2.85
N ALA A 100 -17.64 -23.28 -4.16
CA ALA A 100 -18.77 -22.64 -4.84
C ALA A 100 -20.11 -23.32 -4.49
N ARG A 101 -20.16 -24.63 -4.48
CA ARG A 101 -21.36 -25.40 -4.07
C ARG A 101 -21.76 -25.10 -2.63
N ARG A 102 -20.79 -25.10 -1.69
CA ARG A 102 -21.06 -24.80 -0.27
C ARG A 102 -21.51 -23.36 -0.04
N LYS A 103 -20.98 -22.42 -0.80
CA LYS A 103 -21.28 -20.97 -0.67
C LYS A 103 -22.48 -20.52 -1.49
N GLY A 104 -23.05 -21.41 -2.32
CA GLY A 104 -24.17 -21.08 -3.22
C GLY A 104 -23.78 -20.24 -4.44
N GLY A 105 -22.50 -20.21 -4.81
CA GLY A 105 -21.97 -19.50 -5.97
C GLY A 105 -20.47 -19.36 -5.95
N VAL A 106 -19.89 -18.90 -7.07
CA VAL A 106 -18.45 -18.55 -7.16
C VAL A 106 -18.28 -17.20 -6.46
N LYS A 107 -17.93 -17.26 -5.18
CA LYS A 107 -17.64 -16.09 -4.35
C LYS A 107 -16.15 -16.05 -4.04
N MET A 108 -15.74 -15.01 -3.29
CA MET A 108 -14.38 -14.81 -2.81
C MET A 108 -13.71 -16.13 -2.39
N PRO A 109 -12.51 -16.45 -2.91
CA PRO A 109 -11.73 -17.62 -2.48
C PRO A 109 -11.44 -17.60 -0.96
N THR A 110 -11.20 -18.76 -0.37
CA THR A 110 -11.02 -18.90 1.09
C THR A 110 -9.82 -18.14 1.65
N ASP A 111 -8.77 -18.00 0.88
CA ASP A 111 -7.51 -17.35 1.24
C ASP A 111 -7.48 -15.84 0.95
N THR A 112 -8.48 -15.28 0.27
CA THR A 112 -8.51 -13.86 -0.13
C THR A 112 -8.36 -12.91 1.04
N LEU A 113 -9.11 -13.14 2.12
CA LEU A 113 -9.04 -12.28 3.29
C LEU A 113 -7.65 -12.33 3.92
N PHE A 114 -7.08 -13.52 4.05
CA PHE A 114 -5.73 -13.71 4.58
C PHE A 114 -4.67 -13.02 3.71
N PHE A 115 -4.79 -13.11 2.39
CA PHE A 115 -3.92 -12.40 1.46
C PHE A 115 -3.94 -10.88 1.69
N HIS A 116 -5.12 -10.29 1.77
CA HIS A 116 -5.22 -8.83 1.96
C HIS A 116 -4.78 -8.39 3.36
N LEU A 117 -5.11 -9.16 4.41
CA LEU A 117 -4.63 -8.88 5.77
C LEU A 117 -3.11 -8.93 5.86
N THR A 118 -2.48 -9.96 5.29
CA THR A 118 -1.03 -10.09 5.23
C THR A 118 -0.39 -8.91 4.48
N ARG A 119 -0.98 -8.51 3.35
CA ARG A 119 -0.50 -7.32 2.62
C ARG A 119 -0.63 -6.05 3.44
N MET A 120 -1.74 -5.83 4.14
CA MET A 120 -1.91 -4.68 5.02
C MET A 120 -0.83 -4.64 6.11
N ALA A 121 -0.53 -5.78 6.72
CA ALA A 121 0.54 -5.88 7.72
C ALA A 121 1.92 -5.56 7.12
N HIS A 122 2.24 -6.07 5.92
CA HIS A 122 3.56 -5.91 5.32
C HIS A 122 3.81 -4.51 4.73
N MET A 123 2.79 -3.84 4.20
CA MET A 123 3.01 -2.63 3.41
C MET A 123 2.48 -1.34 4.04
N SER A 124 1.69 -1.40 5.13
CA SER A 124 1.05 -0.22 5.69
C SER A 124 2.05 0.85 6.16
N TRP A 125 3.19 0.44 6.68
CA TRP A 125 4.25 1.35 7.12
C TRP A 125 4.89 2.15 5.98
N ALA A 126 4.93 1.63 4.75
CA ALA A 126 5.59 2.26 3.60
C ALA A 126 4.61 2.70 2.49
N CYS A 127 3.31 2.51 2.67
CA CYS A 127 2.30 2.90 1.69
C CYS A 127 2.20 4.43 1.59
N VAL A 128 2.35 4.94 0.38
CA VAL A 128 2.24 6.38 0.04
C VAL A 128 0.90 6.74 -0.63
N GLY A 129 -0.05 5.82 -0.71
CA GLY A 129 -1.37 6.05 -1.31
C GLY A 129 -1.33 6.30 -2.82
N CYS A 130 -0.42 5.65 -3.56
CA CYS A 130 -0.22 5.89 -4.99
C CYS A 130 -1.37 5.42 -5.91
N GLY A 131 -2.33 4.63 -5.41
CA GLY A 131 -3.50 4.17 -6.16
C GLY A 131 -3.27 2.98 -7.10
N GLN A 132 -2.02 2.54 -7.32
CA GLN A 132 -1.70 1.49 -8.30
C GLN A 132 -2.41 0.15 -8.03
N CYS A 133 -2.67 -0.18 -6.78
CA CYS A 133 -3.37 -1.42 -6.42
C CYS A 133 -4.84 -1.42 -6.88
N THR A 134 -5.54 -0.30 -6.82
CA THR A 134 -6.90 -0.17 -7.38
C THR A 134 -6.85 -0.17 -8.91
N ASN A 135 -5.96 0.61 -9.51
CA ASN A 135 -5.85 0.69 -10.98
C ASN A 135 -5.53 -0.67 -11.63
N ALA A 136 -4.84 -1.55 -10.91
CA ALA A 136 -4.49 -2.89 -11.40
C ALA A 136 -5.57 -3.95 -11.08
N CYS A 137 -6.62 -3.60 -10.35
CA CYS A 137 -7.68 -4.53 -9.98
C CYS A 137 -8.66 -4.70 -11.15
N PRO A 138 -8.86 -5.92 -11.69
CA PRO A 138 -9.79 -6.14 -12.80
C PRO A 138 -11.27 -5.99 -12.39
N ASN A 139 -11.56 -6.00 -11.10
CA ASN A 139 -12.90 -5.89 -10.55
C ASN A 139 -13.14 -4.55 -9.83
N ASP A 140 -12.28 -3.56 -10.07
CA ASP A 140 -12.38 -2.19 -9.57
C ASP A 140 -12.57 -2.06 -8.03
N ILE A 141 -12.07 -3.05 -7.26
CA ILE A 141 -12.13 -2.98 -5.80
C ILE A 141 -11.28 -1.78 -5.35
N PRO A 142 -11.82 -0.88 -4.49
CA PRO A 142 -11.12 0.34 -4.08
C PRO A 142 -10.02 0.06 -3.04
N LEU A 143 -9.06 -0.79 -3.43
CA LEU A 143 -7.97 -1.26 -2.56
C LEU A 143 -7.07 -0.12 -2.06
N SER A 144 -6.88 0.92 -2.87
CA SER A 144 -6.08 2.08 -2.46
C SER A 144 -6.67 2.78 -1.25
N ASP A 145 -7.98 2.88 -1.16
CA ASP A 145 -8.66 3.54 -0.07
C ASP A 145 -8.47 2.76 1.23
N LEU A 146 -8.70 1.43 1.17
CA LEU A 146 -8.47 0.53 2.28
C LEU A 146 -7.00 0.57 2.76
N PHE A 147 -6.04 0.45 1.82
CA PHE A 147 -4.63 0.41 2.17
C PHE A 147 -4.12 1.75 2.68
N THR A 148 -4.59 2.87 2.13
CA THR A 148 -4.25 4.22 2.62
C THR A 148 -4.83 4.47 4.00
N TYR A 149 -6.05 3.99 4.25
CA TYR A 149 -6.68 4.05 5.58
C TYR A 149 -5.84 3.31 6.63
N VAL A 150 -5.50 2.05 6.38
CA VAL A 150 -4.68 1.24 7.30
C VAL A 150 -3.29 1.86 7.47
N ALA A 151 -2.66 2.30 6.37
CA ALA A 151 -1.36 2.98 6.41
C ALA A 151 -1.41 4.26 7.25
N GLY A 152 -2.47 5.06 7.11
CA GLY A 152 -2.64 6.27 7.89
C GLY A 152 -2.73 6.00 9.39
N HIS A 153 -3.31 4.88 9.81
CA HIS A 153 -3.32 4.45 11.21
C HIS A 153 -1.95 3.94 11.66
N THR A 154 -1.33 3.05 10.91
CA THR A 154 -0.01 2.49 11.22
C THR A 154 1.04 3.58 11.32
N GLN A 155 1.18 4.42 10.30
CA GLN A 155 2.20 5.47 10.27
C GLN A 155 2.00 6.51 11.37
N ARG A 156 0.76 6.84 11.70
CA ARG A 156 0.45 7.75 12.81
C ARG A 156 0.82 7.14 14.17
N ALA A 157 0.57 5.83 14.36
CA ALA A 157 0.91 5.13 15.59
C ALA A 157 2.43 5.12 15.87
N PHE A 158 3.24 5.10 14.80
CA PHE A 158 4.70 5.16 14.89
C PHE A 158 5.28 6.57 14.71
N GLY A 159 4.47 7.63 14.65
CA GLY A 159 4.96 9.00 14.43
C GLY A 159 5.72 9.20 13.11
N TYR A 160 5.48 8.36 12.13
CA TYR A 160 6.19 8.27 10.86
C TYR A 160 5.25 8.59 9.70
N GLY A 161 5.79 9.14 8.62
CA GLY A 161 5.05 9.38 7.37
C GLY A 161 5.85 8.94 6.16
N ALA A 162 5.40 7.90 5.47
CA ALA A 162 6.10 7.34 4.32
C ALA A 162 6.33 8.39 3.22
N GLY A 163 7.59 8.61 2.84
CA GLY A 163 7.99 9.53 1.78
C GLY A 163 7.90 11.02 2.15
N LEU A 164 7.62 11.40 3.39
CA LEU A 164 7.54 12.80 3.82
C LEU A 164 8.92 13.39 4.14
N ASP A 165 9.80 12.62 4.72
CA ASP A 165 11.14 13.05 5.11
C ASP A 165 12.15 11.93 4.85
N VAL A 166 13.17 12.23 4.02
CA VAL A 166 14.22 11.26 3.66
C VAL A 166 15.19 10.96 4.79
N THR A 167 15.19 11.77 5.83
CA THR A 167 16.04 11.59 7.02
C THR A 167 15.34 10.75 8.10
N GLN A 168 14.04 10.65 8.04
CA GLN A 168 13.23 9.87 8.98
C GLN A 168 13.28 8.38 8.61
N GLN A 169 13.88 7.59 9.47
CA GLN A 169 13.84 6.14 9.33
C GLN A 169 12.57 5.59 9.99
N PRO A 170 11.86 4.64 9.35
CA PRO A 170 10.75 3.95 9.98
C PRO A 170 11.29 3.15 11.19
N GLU A 171 10.62 3.23 12.33
CA GLU A 171 11.03 2.49 13.55
C GLU A 171 11.05 0.97 13.33
N LEU A 172 10.25 0.45 12.40
CA LEU A 172 10.28 -0.94 11.95
C LEU A 172 11.59 -1.32 11.22
N GLY A 173 12.44 -0.37 10.85
CA GLY A 173 13.77 -0.64 10.30
C GLY A 173 14.70 -1.38 11.28
N VAL A 174 14.43 -1.28 12.57
CA VAL A 174 15.17 -2.04 13.61
C VAL A 174 14.81 -3.53 13.51
N TYR A 175 13.57 -3.89 13.22
CA TYR A 175 13.16 -5.27 12.96
C TYR A 175 13.75 -5.81 11.65
N GLY A 176 13.83 -5.00 10.61
CA GLY A 176 14.48 -5.36 9.35
C GLY A 176 15.96 -5.69 9.52
N ALA A 177 16.69 -4.97 10.38
CA ALA A 177 18.09 -5.25 10.66
C ALA A 177 18.28 -6.58 11.40
N VAL A 178 17.41 -6.94 12.32
CA VAL A 178 17.45 -8.22 13.05
C VAL A 178 17.10 -9.38 12.12
N VAL A 179 16.13 -9.22 11.22
CA VAL A 179 15.74 -10.26 10.25
C VAL A 179 16.81 -10.45 9.17
N MET A 180 17.48 -9.36 8.71
CA MET A 180 18.58 -9.48 7.74
C MET A 180 19.85 -10.12 8.32
N GLN A 181 20.10 -10.00 9.62
CA GLN A 181 21.22 -10.67 10.26
C GLN A 181 21.02 -12.18 10.48
N SER A 182 19.79 -12.66 10.38
CA SER A 182 19.46 -14.09 10.48
C SER A 182 19.32 -14.79 9.12
N SER A 183 19.47 -14.10 8.00
CA SER A 183 19.38 -14.67 6.67
C SER A 183 20.55 -15.55 6.35
N ARG A 184 20.33 -16.86 6.36
CA ARG A 184 21.24 -17.86 5.78
C ARG A 184 21.35 -17.62 4.27
N PRO A 185 22.53 -17.82 3.66
CA PRO A 185 22.67 -17.71 2.21
C PRO A 185 21.84 -18.83 1.56
N GLY A 186 20.78 -18.47 0.84
CA GLY A 186 20.04 -19.41 0.00
C GLY A 186 18.52 -19.44 0.13
N GLY A 187 17.85 -18.32 0.36
CA GLY A 187 16.40 -18.31 0.23
C GLY A 187 15.73 -17.13 0.90
N ASP A 188 15.37 -16.13 0.10
CA ASP A 188 14.48 -15.06 0.53
C ASP A 188 13.04 -15.57 0.64
N VAL A 189 12.74 -16.26 1.72
CA VAL A 189 11.36 -16.60 2.07
C VAL A 189 10.79 -15.41 2.86
N CYS A 190 9.68 -14.85 2.38
CA CYS A 190 8.90 -13.90 3.14
C CYS A 190 8.37 -14.61 4.41
N VAL A 191 9.06 -14.44 5.53
CA VAL A 191 8.63 -15.03 6.80
C VAL A 191 7.47 -14.19 7.32
N LEU A 192 6.31 -14.81 7.40
CA LEU A 192 5.15 -14.30 8.13
C LEU A 192 5.53 -14.23 9.62
N ILE A 193 5.62 -13.04 10.18
CA ILE A 193 5.53 -12.79 11.61
C ILE A 193 4.18 -12.14 11.89
#